data_abfe997c5dc950781f945ff583506dbb
#
_entry.id   abfe997c5dc950781f945ff583506dbb
#
_cell.length_a   1.000
_cell.length_b   1.000
_cell.length_c   1.000
_cell.angle_alpha   90.00
_cell.angle_beta   90.00
_cell.angle_gamma   90.00
#
_symmetry.space_group_name_H-M   'P 1'
#
loop_
_entity.id
_entity.type
_entity.pdbx_description
1 polymer ?
#
loop_
_entity_poly.entity_id
_entity_poly.type
_entity_poly.pdbx_seq_one_letter_code
_entity_poly.pdbx_strand_id
1 'polypeptide(L)'
;MIAVLGGILGGVGLLFFGMWLLSENLKTVVGPRLRVLASRLADNRFAAFGWGTLAGAITQSSPAVTFITISMLRSGLISAKQGYPIALGAQMGVGLILFIVTVDIRVAALYGIGVGGVIITRMNRGNYREAGAMLFGVAALLFGLVLIKESAQPLADQAWFQAGLEISAESILLSFILGALLTFIVQALVPVVAFGIGLAAAQLVGVEQVLMYIYGSYVGLAISVIVVSSGLSGTARQLGMFWAFQVFFSAIILVILLYVEVYAQVPLVKALVTWPDIGLGPQMALAVIVFGMPSRIVVLSAPDWTMRLFARIWPASAEEERSRPQFIHDQAIDDVATALDLAHLEQKRVLGRFSEYLEQARMGQPLGAVRQSTLEVNGRIEEFLTELGQRNPGQDSERRNTVLSRQKLITWLEEQFSTLPDLLRDLPEDDTLEMFQISVVEGTDAALLIFLDALEEDDPDSWAFVEQVMGDRRSLMQDVRARYLAMAPEEDDGRHRIIVEATNAVENIFFLLAQLTRDFQGERRETATVAG
;
A
#
# COMPACT_ATOMS: atom_id res chain seq x y z
N MET A 1 -5.75 -47.53 -1.78
CA MET A 1 -4.83 -46.54 -1.22
C MET A 1 -4.16 -45.69 -2.30
N ILE A 2 -3.41 -46.24 -3.27
CA ILE A 2 -2.73 -45.46 -4.33
C ILE A 2 -3.72 -44.60 -5.16
N ALA A 3 -4.85 -45.15 -5.57
CA ALA A 3 -5.86 -44.40 -6.33
C ALA A 3 -6.50 -43.27 -5.48
N VAL A 4 -6.72 -43.51 -4.18
CA VAL A 4 -7.24 -42.50 -3.25
C VAL A 4 -6.24 -41.34 -3.09
N LEU A 5 -4.96 -41.65 -2.84
CA LEU A 5 -3.90 -40.66 -2.73
C LEU A 5 -3.71 -39.88 -4.07
N GLY A 6 -3.74 -40.62 -5.19
CA GLY A 6 -3.64 -40.00 -6.52
C GLY A 6 -4.81 -39.06 -6.79
N GLY A 7 -6.04 -39.43 -6.43
CA GLY A 7 -7.20 -38.56 -6.61
C GLY A 7 -7.20 -37.32 -5.70
N ILE A 8 -6.80 -37.49 -4.42
CA ILE A 8 -6.66 -36.34 -3.49
C ILE A 8 -5.54 -35.39 -3.97
N LEU A 9 -4.36 -35.91 -4.30
CA LEU A 9 -3.24 -35.09 -4.82
C LEU A 9 -3.59 -34.41 -6.14
N GLY A 10 -4.27 -35.13 -7.06
CA GLY A 10 -4.75 -34.57 -8.31
C GLY A 10 -5.79 -33.47 -8.10
N GLY A 11 -6.73 -33.69 -7.18
CA GLY A 11 -7.74 -32.71 -6.79
C GLY A 11 -7.13 -31.46 -6.15
N VAL A 12 -6.18 -31.62 -5.24
CA VAL A 12 -5.42 -30.52 -4.64
C VAL A 12 -4.61 -29.78 -5.71
N GLY A 13 -3.94 -30.49 -6.61
CA GLY A 13 -3.19 -29.89 -7.72
C GLY A 13 -4.08 -29.05 -8.64
N LEU A 14 -5.26 -29.57 -9.02
CA LEU A 14 -6.24 -28.84 -9.82
C LEU A 14 -6.80 -27.62 -9.11
N LEU A 15 -7.05 -27.73 -7.80
CA LEU A 15 -7.53 -26.64 -6.98
C LEU A 15 -6.50 -25.49 -6.92
N PHE A 16 -5.23 -25.80 -6.67
CA PHE A 16 -4.14 -24.82 -6.67
C PHE A 16 -3.91 -24.22 -8.06
N PHE A 17 -3.85 -25.05 -9.08
CA PHE A 17 -3.66 -24.60 -10.47
C PHE A 17 -4.81 -23.71 -10.94
N GLY A 18 -6.05 -24.12 -10.67
CA GLY A 18 -7.24 -23.35 -11.00
C GLY A 18 -7.26 -21.97 -10.33
N MET A 19 -6.91 -21.94 -9.04
CA MET A 19 -6.79 -20.69 -8.27
C MET A 19 -5.68 -19.78 -8.82
N TRP A 20 -4.50 -20.34 -9.12
CA TRP A 20 -3.39 -19.58 -9.70
C TRP A 20 -3.79 -19.00 -11.06
N LEU A 21 -4.35 -19.81 -11.94
CA LEU A 21 -4.74 -19.39 -13.28
C LEU A 21 -5.82 -18.31 -13.25
N LEU A 22 -6.82 -18.45 -12.40
CA LEU A 22 -7.85 -17.43 -12.18
C LEU A 22 -7.25 -16.13 -11.66
N SER A 23 -6.46 -16.19 -10.59
CA SER A 23 -5.85 -15.02 -9.95
C SER A 23 -4.93 -14.26 -10.90
N GLU A 24 -4.10 -14.96 -11.69
CA GLU A 24 -3.14 -14.33 -12.60
C GLU A 24 -3.84 -13.59 -13.73
N ASN A 25 -4.80 -14.23 -14.40
CA ASN A 25 -5.51 -13.59 -15.50
C ASN A 25 -6.47 -12.47 -15.03
N LEU A 26 -7.03 -12.61 -13.83
CA LEU A 26 -7.90 -11.59 -13.28
C LEU A 26 -7.12 -10.32 -12.91
N LYS A 27 -5.90 -10.44 -12.37
CA LYS A 27 -5.01 -9.30 -12.10
C LYS A 27 -4.66 -8.52 -13.38
N THR A 28 -4.46 -9.23 -14.47
CA THR A 28 -4.11 -8.62 -15.78
C THR A 28 -5.27 -7.78 -16.32
N VAL A 29 -6.51 -8.31 -16.25
CA VAL A 29 -7.70 -7.62 -16.76
C VAL A 29 -8.11 -6.43 -15.89
N VAL A 30 -7.96 -6.54 -14.60
CA VAL A 30 -8.57 -5.60 -13.61
C VAL A 30 -7.53 -4.69 -12.94
N GLY A 31 -6.26 -5.08 -12.89
CA GLY A 31 -5.22 -4.49 -12.04
C GLY A 31 -5.08 -2.96 -12.10
N PRO A 32 -4.84 -2.30 -13.26
CA PRO A 32 -4.65 -0.84 -13.30
C PRO A 32 -5.92 -0.05 -12.99
N ARG A 33 -7.07 -0.52 -13.51
CA ARG A 33 -8.38 0.13 -13.30
C ARG A 33 -8.84 0.02 -11.85
N LEU A 34 -8.48 -1.06 -11.18
CA LEU A 34 -8.78 -1.28 -9.77
C LEU A 34 -8.15 -0.22 -8.86
N ARG A 35 -6.89 0.15 -9.09
CA ARG A 35 -6.18 1.14 -8.27
C ARG A 35 -6.82 2.53 -8.38
N VAL A 36 -7.15 2.95 -9.61
CA VAL A 36 -7.81 4.25 -9.86
C VAL A 36 -9.23 4.29 -9.30
N LEU A 37 -9.96 3.17 -9.37
CA LEU A 37 -11.31 3.09 -8.81
C LEU A 37 -11.26 3.05 -7.27
N ALA A 38 -10.28 2.37 -6.69
CA ALA A 38 -10.06 2.32 -5.25
C ALA A 38 -9.87 3.72 -4.65
N SER A 39 -9.03 4.56 -5.25
CA SER A 39 -8.78 5.92 -4.75
C SER A 39 -10.04 6.80 -4.79
N ARG A 40 -10.87 6.68 -5.83
CA ARG A 40 -12.12 7.45 -5.98
C ARG A 40 -13.25 7.00 -5.04
N LEU A 41 -13.31 5.71 -4.71
CA LEU A 41 -14.35 5.15 -3.82
C LEU A 41 -13.95 5.14 -2.35
N ALA A 42 -12.68 5.41 -2.06
CA ALA A 42 -12.12 5.28 -0.72
C ALA A 42 -12.60 6.35 0.28
N ASP A 43 -13.18 7.45 -0.17
CA ASP A 43 -13.68 8.53 0.71
C ASP A 43 -14.84 8.07 1.60
N ASN A 44 -15.63 7.11 1.14
CA ASN A 44 -16.69 6.51 1.93
C ASN A 44 -16.26 5.15 2.47
N ARG A 45 -16.27 4.99 3.81
CA ARG A 45 -15.87 3.72 4.47
C ARG A 45 -16.63 2.48 3.99
N PHE A 46 -17.92 2.62 3.63
CA PHE A 46 -18.71 1.51 3.10
C PHE A 46 -18.36 1.19 1.65
N ALA A 47 -18.06 2.21 0.84
CA ALA A 47 -17.58 2.02 -0.51
C ALA A 47 -16.16 1.41 -0.51
N ALA A 48 -15.28 1.84 0.39
CA ALA A 48 -13.96 1.26 0.61
C ALA A 48 -14.06 -0.22 1.03
N PHE A 49 -14.97 -0.55 1.95
CA PHE A 49 -15.25 -1.93 2.34
C PHE A 49 -15.77 -2.77 1.17
N GLY A 50 -16.76 -2.27 0.43
CA GLY A 50 -17.31 -2.92 -0.77
C GLY A 50 -16.25 -3.15 -1.84
N TRP A 51 -15.38 -2.15 -2.03
CA TRP A 51 -14.22 -2.25 -2.90
C TRP A 51 -13.25 -3.35 -2.45
N GLY A 52 -12.89 -3.36 -1.17
CA GLY A 52 -12.07 -4.43 -0.58
C GLY A 52 -12.70 -5.81 -0.79
N THR A 53 -14.03 -5.91 -0.64
CA THR A 53 -14.78 -7.16 -0.86
C THR A 53 -14.64 -7.63 -2.31
N LEU A 54 -14.80 -6.73 -3.26
CA LEU A 54 -14.62 -7.05 -4.68
C LEU A 54 -13.17 -7.46 -4.97
N ALA A 55 -12.19 -6.70 -4.49
CA ALA A 55 -10.77 -7.02 -4.65
C ALA A 55 -10.39 -8.36 -4.02
N GLY A 56 -10.92 -8.66 -2.81
CA GLY A 56 -10.71 -9.95 -2.14
C GLY A 56 -11.32 -11.13 -2.87
N ALA A 57 -12.53 -10.96 -3.43
CA ALA A 57 -13.17 -11.96 -4.27
C ALA A 57 -12.35 -12.23 -5.55
N ILE A 58 -11.86 -11.18 -6.18
CA ILE A 58 -11.05 -11.24 -7.40
C ILE A 58 -9.70 -11.89 -7.15
N THR A 59 -8.96 -11.44 -6.14
CA THR A 59 -7.62 -11.94 -5.84
C THR A 59 -7.62 -13.25 -5.07
N GLN A 60 -8.75 -13.62 -4.50
CA GLN A 60 -8.92 -14.78 -3.60
C GLN A 60 -7.94 -14.78 -2.41
N SER A 61 -7.40 -13.61 -2.09
CA SER A 61 -6.39 -13.44 -1.05
C SER A 61 -6.55 -12.11 -0.32
N SER A 62 -7.08 -12.14 0.88
CA SER A 62 -7.18 -10.94 1.71
C SER A 62 -5.82 -10.35 2.13
N PRO A 63 -4.75 -11.11 2.40
CA PRO A 63 -3.42 -10.55 2.58
C PRO A 63 -2.90 -9.83 1.33
N ALA A 64 -3.10 -10.39 0.14
CA ALA A 64 -2.65 -9.76 -1.10
C ALA A 64 -3.31 -8.38 -1.30
N VAL A 65 -4.63 -8.26 -1.07
CA VAL A 65 -5.32 -6.97 -1.09
C VAL A 65 -4.77 -6.02 -0.02
N THR A 66 -4.49 -6.52 1.17
CA THR A 66 -3.90 -5.72 2.24
C THR A 66 -2.52 -5.17 1.86
N PHE A 67 -1.64 -5.98 1.25
CA PHE A 67 -0.33 -5.52 0.77
C PHE A 67 -0.44 -4.57 -0.43
N ILE A 68 -1.40 -4.75 -1.34
CA ILE A 68 -1.72 -3.77 -2.38
C ILE A 68 -2.17 -2.44 -1.75
N THR A 69 -3.03 -2.51 -0.74
CA THR A 69 -3.50 -1.34 0.02
C THR A 69 -2.34 -0.63 0.73
N ILE A 70 -1.40 -1.38 1.32
CA ILE A 70 -0.15 -0.86 1.90
C ILE A 70 0.69 -0.14 0.83
N SER A 71 0.82 -0.71 -0.37
CA SER A 71 1.53 -0.07 -1.48
C SER A 71 0.85 1.24 -1.91
N MET A 72 -0.48 1.26 -1.99
CA MET A 72 -1.25 2.48 -2.29
C MET A 72 -1.14 3.54 -1.18
N LEU A 73 -1.09 3.11 0.08
CA LEU A 73 -0.86 3.99 1.22
C LEU A 73 0.54 4.62 1.16
N ARG A 74 1.57 3.83 0.87
CA ARG A 74 2.96 4.32 0.72
C ARG A 74 3.14 5.28 -0.45
N SER A 75 2.45 5.04 -1.56
CA SER A 75 2.46 5.95 -2.71
C SER A 75 1.54 7.17 -2.53
N GLY A 76 0.89 7.29 -1.38
CA GLY A 76 0.01 8.39 -1.05
C GLY A 76 -1.32 8.41 -1.81
N LEU A 77 -1.65 7.35 -2.57
CA LEU A 77 -2.92 7.24 -3.30
C LEU A 77 -4.14 7.09 -2.39
N ILE A 78 -3.94 6.61 -1.18
CA ILE A 78 -4.98 6.49 -0.15
C ILE A 78 -4.42 6.82 1.23
N SER A 79 -5.28 7.27 2.13
CA SER A 79 -4.97 7.50 3.53
C SER A 79 -5.07 6.20 4.36
N ALA A 80 -4.47 6.17 5.55
CA ALA A 80 -4.63 5.05 6.48
C ALA A 80 -6.11 4.80 6.81
N LYS A 81 -6.93 5.86 6.97
CA LYS A 81 -8.36 5.78 7.27
C LYS A 81 -9.15 5.02 6.21
N GLN A 82 -8.73 5.13 4.96
CA GLN A 82 -9.34 4.42 3.81
C GLN A 82 -8.83 2.98 3.71
N GLY A 83 -7.60 2.70 4.13
CA GLY A 83 -6.98 1.37 4.05
C GLY A 83 -7.61 0.32 4.96
N TYR A 84 -8.02 0.69 6.18
CA TYR A 84 -8.62 -0.26 7.13
C TYR A 84 -9.91 -0.92 6.62
N PRO A 85 -10.93 -0.16 6.13
CA PRO A 85 -12.13 -0.75 5.55
C PRO A 85 -11.85 -1.65 4.33
N ILE A 86 -10.88 -1.29 3.48
CA ILE A 86 -10.47 -2.12 2.32
C ILE A 86 -9.95 -3.48 2.80
N ALA A 87 -9.06 -3.50 3.79
CA ALA A 87 -8.50 -4.72 4.35
C ALA A 87 -9.57 -5.63 5.00
N LEU A 88 -10.56 -5.03 5.68
CA LEU A 88 -11.71 -5.75 6.24
C LEU A 88 -12.62 -6.35 5.16
N GLY A 89 -12.91 -5.58 4.11
CA GLY A 89 -13.72 -6.02 2.98
C GLY A 89 -13.09 -7.18 2.24
N ALA A 90 -11.77 -7.16 2.05
CA ALA A 90 -11.05 -8.22 1.35
C ALA A 90 -11.29 -9.61 1.93
N GLN A 91 -11.37 -9.73 3.25
CA GLN A 91 -11.68 -11.01 3.90
C GLN A 91 -13.12 -11.49 3.61
N MET A 92 -14.08 -10.55 3.51
CA MET A 92 -15.45 -10.86 3.12
C MET A 92 -15.51 -11.42 1.70
N GLY A 93 -14.76 -10.81 0.76
CA GLY A 93 -14.70 -11.25 -0.63
C GLY A 93 -14.19 -12.67 -0.80
N VAL A 94 -13.17 -13.06 -0.05
CA VAL A 94 -12.65 -14.44 -0.03
C VAL A 94 -13.75 -15.42 0.43
N GLY A 95 -14.53 -15.07 1.46
CA GLY A 95 -15.63 -15.90 1.94
C GLY A 95 -16.73 -16.09 0.90
N LEU A 96 -17.07 -15.04 0.13
CA LEU A 96 -18.06 -15.11 -0.94
C LEU A 96 -17.63 -16.08 -2.07
N ILE A 97 -16.36 -16.07 -2.45
CA ILE A 97 -15.83 -16.99 -3.46
C ILE A 97 -15.88 -18.44 -2.94
N LEU A 98 -15.50 -18.67 -1.70
CA LEU A 98 -15.60 -20.00 -1.11
C LEU A 98 -17.04 -20.51 -1.10
N PHE A 99 -18.02 -19.64 -0.83
CA PHE A 99 -19.43 -20.00 -0.90
C PHE A 99 -19.83 -20.44 -2.32
N ILE A 100 -19.41 -19.72 -3.36
CA ILE A 100 -19.69 -20.08 -4.76
C ILE A 100 -19.06 -21.45 -5.10
N VAL A 101 -17.84 -21.69 -4.64
CA VAL A 101 -17.10 -22.94 -4.91
C VAL A 101 -17.75 -24.17 -4.26
N THR A 102 -18.53 -24.01 -3.18
CA THR A 102 -19.18 -25.14 -2.49
C THR A 102 -20.50 -25.60 -3.13
N VAL A 103 -21.03 -24.86 -4.10
CA VAL A 103 -22.22 -25.28 -4.85
C VAL A 103 -21.85 -26.45 -5.75
N ASP A 104 -22.63 -27.55 -5.70
CA ASP A 104 -22.37 -28.74 -6.53
C ASP A 104 -22.73 -28.46 -8.00
N ILE A 105 -21.70 -28.06 -8.75
CA ILE A 105 -21.80 -27.75 -10.17
C ILE A 105 -20.80 -28.58 -10.98
N ARG A 106 -20.67 -29.88 -10.66
CA ARG A 106 -19.76 -30.79 -11.36
C ARG A 106 -19.89 -30.73 -12.88
N VAL A 107 -21.13 -30.76 -13.38
CA VAL A 107 -21.41 -30.71 -14.82
C VAL A 107 -20.96 -29.37 -15.42
N ALA A 108 -21.25 -28.25 -14.74
CA ALA A 108 -20.81 -26.93 -15.17
C ALA A 108 -19.29 -26.80 -15.14
N ALA A 109 -18.61 -27.39 -14.14
CA ALA A 109 -17.15 -27.43 -14.07
C ALA A 109 -16.55 -28.17 -15.29
N LEU A 110 -17.09 -29.32 -15.68
CA LEU A 110 -16.63 -30.06 -16.86
C LEU A 110 -16.81 -29.24 -18.16
N TYR A 111 -17.97 -28.59 -18.35
CA TYR A 111 -18.17 -27.68 -19.46
C TYR A 111 -17.20 -26.50 -19.44
N GLY A 112 -16.98 -25.91 -18.28
CA GLY A 112 -16.05 -24.79 -18.09
C GLY A 112 -14.60 -25.16 -18.43
N ILE A 113 -14.14 -26.37 -18.03
CA ILE A 113 -12.84 -26.92 -18.42
C ILE A 113 -12.77 -27.10 -19.95
N GLY A 114 -13.78 -27.71 -20.55
CA GLY A 114 -13.82 -27.97 -21.99
C GLY A 114 -13.81 -26.67 -22.80
N VAL A 115 -14.75 -25.78 -22.53
CA VAL A 115 -14.89 -24.49 -23.24
C VAL A 115 -13.69 -23.58 -22.99
N GLY A 116 -13.29 -23.41 -21.73
CA GLY A 116 -12.14 -22.60 -21.36
C GLY A 116 -10.85 -23.12 -21.99
N GLY A 117 -10.64 -24.44 -22.01
CA GLY A 117 -9.49 -25.08 -22.64
C GLY A 117 -9.44 -24.84 -24.15
N VAL A 118 -10.58 -24.94 -24.84
CA VAL A 118 -10.67 -24.64 -26.27
C VAL A 118 -10.39 -23.17 -26.56
N ILE A 119 -10.91 -22.25 -25.74
CA ILE A 119 -10.67 -20.82 -25.92
C ILE A 119 -9.16 -20.50 -25.74
N ILE A 120 -8.52 -21.03 -24.69
CA ILE A 120 -7.09 -20.81 -24.41
C ILE A 120 -6.22 -21.30 -25.57
N THR A 121 -6.55 -22.46 -26.15
CA THR A 121 -5.75 -23.10 -27.22
C THR A 121 -5.99 -22.50 -28.60
N ARG A 122 -7.19 -21.98 -28.85
CA ARG A 122 -7.55 -21.41 -30.16
C ARG A 122 -7.26 -19.92 -30.28
N MET A 123 -7.26 -19.19 -29.18
CA MET A 123 -7.05 -17.75 -29.17
C MET A 123 -5.61 -17.40 -28.76
N ASN A 124 -4.83 -16.83 -29.71
CA ASN A 124 -3.41 -16.60 -29.51
C ASN A 124 -3.08 -15.42 -28.57
N ARG A 125 -3.90 -14.36 -28.52
CA ARG A 125 -3.72 -13.19 -27.62
C ARG A 125 -5.04 -12.42 -27.47
N GLY A 126 -5.18 -11.66 -26.37
CA GLY A 126 -6.25 -10.70 -26.12
C GLY A 126 -7.24 -11.12 -25.03
N ASN A 127 -8.20 -10.26 -24.74
CA ASN A 127 -9.19 -10.37 -23.66
C ASN A 127 -9.96 -11.70 -23.64
N TYR A 128 -10.17 -12.32 -24.81
CA TYR A 128 -10.89 -13.61 -24.92
C TYR A 128 -10.06 -14.77 -24.38
N ARG A 129 -8.73 -14.77 -24.60
CA ARG A 129 -7.85 -15.81 -24.05
C ARG A 129 -7.78 -15.73 -22.54
N GLU A 130 -7.71 -14.52 -21.99
CA GLU A 130 -7.73 -14.28 -20.55
C GLU A 130 -9.07 -14.68 -19.94
N ALA A 131 -10.20 -14.35 -20.59
CA ALA A 131 -11.52 -14.80 -20.17
C ALA A 131 -11.65 -16.34 -20.21
N GLY A 132 -11.11 -16.99 -21.23
CA GLY A 132 -11.03 -18.46 -21.33
C GLY A 132 -10.19 -19.07 -20.20
N ALA A 133 -9.05 -18.42 -19.85
CA ALA A 133 -8.18 -18.85 -18.75
C ALA A 133 -8.87 -18.67 -17.39
N MET A 134 -9.59 -17.58 -17.19
CA MET A 134 -10.40 -17.39 -15.96
C MET A 134 -11.49 -18.44 -15.84
N LEU A 135 -12.24 -18.70 -16.93
CA LEU A 135 -13.28 -19.74 -16.95
C LEU A 135 -12.70 -21.13 -16.64
N PHE A 136 -11.58 -21.47 -17.29
CA PHE A 136 -10.88 -22.72 -17.03
C PHE A 136 -10.39 -22.80 -15.57
N GLY A 137 -9.83 -21.69 -15.03
CA GLY A 137 -9.34 -21.61 -13.66
C GLY A 137 -10.43 -21.86 -12.64
N VAL A 138 -11.59 -21.20 -12.76
CA VAL A 138 -12.76 -21.45 -11.91
C VAL A 138 -13.22 -22.91 -12.04
N ALA A 139 -13.34 -23.40 -13.25
CA ALA A 139 -13.82 -24.75 -13.52
C ALA A 139 -12.86 -25.83 -12.98
N ALA A 140 -11.55 -25.64 -13.12
CA ALA A 140 -10.52 -26.54 -12.58
C ALA A 140 -10.53 -26.54 -11.05
N LEU A 141 -10.70 -25.37 -10.40
CA LEU A 141 -10.84 -25.25 -8.95
C LEU A 141 -12.06 -26.02 -8.44
N LEU A 142 -13.22 -25.85 -9.07
CA LEU A 142 -14.46 -26.55 -8.73
C LEU A 142 -14.32 -28.08 -8.94
N PHE A 143 -13.74 -28.48 -10.06
CA PHE A 143 -13.51 -29.90 -10.35
C PHE A 143 -12.49 -30.55 -9.40
N GLY A 144 -11.45 -29.79 -9.00
CA GLY A 144 -10.50 -30.21 -7.97
C GLY A 144 -11.17 -30.53 -6.64
N LEU A 145 -12.13 -29.69 -6.21
CA LEU A 145 -12.91 -29.95 -4.99
C LEU A 145 -13.79 -31.21 -5.11
N VAL A 146 -14.45 -31.40 -6.26
CA VAL A 146 -15.24 -32.61 -6.54
C VAL A 146 -14.35 -33.85 -6.48
N LEU A 147 -13.15 -33.79 -7.08
CA LEU A 147 -12.20 -34.90 -7.10
C LEU A 147 -11.68 -35.26 -5.69
N ILE A 148 -11.40 -34.24 -4.84
CA ILE A 148 -11.03 -34.44 -3.44
C ILE A 148 -12.16 -35.17 -2.70
N LYS A 149 -13.41 -34.69 -2.80
CA LYS A 149 -14.58 -35.27 -2.15
C LYS A 149 -14.78 -36.74 -2.52
N GLU A 150 -14.79 -37.04 -3.84
CA GLU A 150 -15.00 -38.41 -4.33
C GLU A 150 -13.85 -39.35 -3.97
N SER A 151 -12.61 -38.87 -4.03
CA SER A 151 -11.42 -39.65 -3.73
C SER A 151 -11.24 -39.89 -2.22
N ALA A 152 -11.75 -38.99 -1.38
CA ALA A 152 -11.66 -39.13 0.07
C ALA A 152 -12.70 -40.10 0.65
N GLN A 153 -13.83 -40.34 -0.02
CA GLN A 153 -14.89 -41.24 0.49
C GLN A 153 -14.39 -42.64 0.90
N PRO A 154 -13.53 -43.35 0.12
CA PRO A 154 -13.04 -44.67 0.54
C PRO A 154 -12.13 -44.65 1.78
N LEU A 155 -11.69 -43.49 2.26
CA LEU A 155 -10.93 -43.39 3.51
C LEU A 155 -11.80 -43.67 4.72
N ALA A 156 -13.09 -43.41 4.66
CA ALA A 156 -14.04 -43.69 5.76
C ALA A 156 -14.00 -45.15 6.23
N ASP A 157 -13.71 -46.07 5.31
CA ASP A 157 -13.67 -47.50 5.59
C ASP A 157 -12.31 -48.01 6.11
N GLN A 158 -11.30 -47.12 6.19
CA GLN A 158 -9.96 -47.49 6.62
C GLN A 158 -9.80 -47.41 8.14
N ALA A 159 -9.43 -48.51 8.80
CA ALA A 159 -9.30 -48.58 10.27
C ALA A 159 -8.33 -47.53 10.85
N TRP A 160 -7.19 -47.26 10.18
CA TRP A 160 -6.24 -46.25 10.63
C TRP A 160 -6.83 -44.83 10.56
N PHE A 161 -7.69 -44.58 9.56
CA PHE A 161 -8.35 -43.29 9.39
C PHE A 161 -9.46 -43.12 10.42
N GLN A 162 -10.24 -44.16 10.69
CA GLN A 162 -11.25 -44.16 11.75
C GLN A 162 -10.61 -43.92 13.12
N ALA A 163 -9.49 -44.60 13.43
CA ALA A 163 -8.75 -44.34 14.67
C ALA A 163 -8.23 -42.90 14.76
N GLY A 164 -7.77 -42.30 13.64
CA GLY A 164 -7.39 -40.91 13.57
C GLY A 164 -8.58 -39.95 13.76
N LEU A 165 -9.76 -40.31 13.24
CA LEU A 165 -10.98 -39.54 13.45
C LEU A 165 -11.46 -39.61 14.90
N GLU A 166 -11.36 -40.76 15.56
CA GLU A 166 -11.69 -40.90 16.98
C GLU A 166 -10.80 -39.99 17.84
N ILE A 167 -9.48 -39.99 17.62
CA ILE A 167 -8.55 -39.08 18.30
C ILE A 167 -8.88 -37.60 18.02
N SER A 168 -9.24 -37.29 16.78
CA SER A 168 -9.64 -35.94 16.39
C SER A 168 -11.01 -35.55 16.95
N ALA A 169 -11.93 -36.50 17.13
CA ALA A 169 -13.24 -36.29 17.74
C ALA A 169 -13.14 -35.97 19.24
N GLU A 170 -12.17 -36.60 19.93
CA GLU A 170 -11.89 -36.31 21.34
C GLU A 170 -11.29 -34.92 21.56
N SER A 171 -10.68 -34.31 20.53
CA SER A 171 -10.06 -32.99 20.63
C SER A 171 -10.30 -32.10 19.39
N ILE A 172 -11.36 -31.29 19.46
CA ILE A 172 -11.63 -30.27 18.41
C ILE A 172 -10.48 -29.27 18.26
N LEU A 173 -9.61 -29.14 19.29
CA LEU A 173 -8.40 -28.30 19.25
C LEU A 173 -7.37 -28.85 18.24
N LEU A 174 -7.30 -30.17 18.03
CA LEU A 174 -6.38 -30.77 17.05
C LEU A 174 -6.71 -30.27 15.62
N SER A 175 -7.98 -30.18 15.28
CA SER A 175 -8.43 -29.65 13.99
C SER A 175 -8.01 -28.18 13.79
N PHE A 176 -8.06 -27.37 14.85
CA PHE A 176 -7.56 -25.99 14.82
C PHE A 176 -6.05 -25.95 14.52
N ILE A 177 -5.26 -26.75 15.22
CA ILE A 177 -3.80 -26.82 15.04
C ILE A 177 -3.45 -27.28 13.62
N LEU A 178 -4.14 -28.29 13.10
CA LEU A 178 -3.94 -28.79 11.75
C LEU A 178 -4.26 -27.74 10.69
N GLY A 179 -5.37 -27.03 10.83
CA GLY A 179 -5.72 -25.93 9.96
C GLY A 179 -4.68 -24.81 9.99
N ALA A 180 -4.22 -24.43 11.19
CA ALA A 180 -3.20 -23.39 11.36
C ALA A 180 -1.86 -23.78 10.72
N LEU A 181 -1.38 -25.00 11.00
CA LEU A 181 -0.12 -25.50 10.49
C LEU A 181 -0.15 -25.64 8.96
N LEU A 182 -1.22 -26.21 8.43
CA LEU A 182 -1.35 -26.41 6.98
C LEU A 182 -1.39 -25.08 6.24
N THR A 183 -2.15 -24.09 6.73
CA THR A 183 -2.24 -22.78 6.09
C THR A 183 -0.94 -21.99 6.24
N PHE A 184 -0.24 -22.09 7.37
CA PHE A 184 1.07 -21.48 7.56
C PHE A 184 2.11 -22.01 6.55
N ILE A 185 2.11 -23.31 6.27
CA ILE A 185 3.02 -23.95 5.31
C ILE A 185 2.62 -23.58 3.87
N VAL A 186 1.34 -23.73 3.54
CA VAL A 186 0.81 -23.54 2.18
C VAL A 186 0.71 -22.07 1.80
N GLN A 187 0.53 -21.18 2.76
CA GLN A 187 0.35 -19.73 2.60
C GLN A 187 -0.86 -19.32 1.72
N ALA A 188 -1.85 -20.22 1.60
CA ALA A 188 -3.04 -20.00 0.82
C ALA A 188 -4.27 -20.52 1.58
N LEU A 189 -5.20 -19.61 1.90
CA LEU A 189 -6.39 -19.93 2.70
C LEU A 189 -7.41 -20.75 1.91
N VAL A 190 -7.74 -20.29 0.69
CA VAL A 190 -8.85 -20.85 -0.10
C VAL A 190 -8.69 -22.35 -0.34
N PRO A 191 -7.56 -22.87 -0.85
CA PRO A 191 -7.40 -24.30 -1.07
C PRO A 191 -7.39 -25.10 0.23
N VAL A 192 -6.81 -24.58 1.31
CA VAL A 192 -6.76 -25.27 2.60
C VAL A 192 -8.17 -25.38 3.20
N VAL A 193 -8.94 -24.30 3.21
CA VAL A 193 -10.32 -24.33 3.71
C VAL A 193 -11.21 -25.18 2.82
N ALA A 194 -11.08 -25.10 1.49
CA ALA A 194 -11.82 -25.91 0.54
C ALA A 194 -11.54 -27.42 0.74
N PHE A 195 -10.30 -27.79 1.06
CA PHE A 195 -9.95 -29.17 1.42
C PHE A 195 -10.71 -29.63 2.66
N GLY A 196 -10.73 -28.85 3.75
CA GLY A 196 -11.51 -29.15 4.96
C GLY A 196 -13.01 -29.27 4.70
N ILE A 197 -13.57 -28.37 3.87
CA ILE A 197 -14.98 -28.44 3.43
C ILE A 197 -15.22 -29.73 2.63
N GLY A 198 -14.29 -30.15 1.78
CA GLY A 198 -14.35 -31.40 1.03
C GLY A 198 -14.44 -32.63 1.93
N LEU A 199 -13.62 -32.68 3.00
CA LEU A 199 -13.67 -33.74 4.01
C LEU A 199 -15.00 -33.74 4.76
N ALA A 200 -15.55 -32.58 5.11
CA ALA A 200 -16.86 -32.47 5.71
C ALA A 200 -17.98 -32.96 4.78
N ALA A 201 -17.92 -32.54 3.50
CA ALA A 201 -18.90 -32.98 2.49
C ALA A 201 -18.85 -34.49 2.21
N ALA A 202 -17.67 -35.12 2.43
CA ALA A 202 -17.51 -36.58 2.42
C ALA A 202 -17.97 -37.25 3.73
N GLN A 203 -18.48 -36.49 4.71
CA GLN A 203 -18.89 -36.95 6.05
C GLN A 203 -17.75 -37.60 6.87
N LEU A 204 -16.51 -37.27 6.59
CA LEU A 204 -15.33 -37.78 7.27
C LEU A 204 -15.02 -37.04 8.57
N VAL A 205 -15.46 -35.81 8.70
CA VAL A 205 -15.23 -34.93 9.86
C VAL A 205 -16.52 -34.24 10.28
N GLY A 206 -16.68 -33.99 11.56
CA GLY A 206 -17.85 -33.34 12.13
C GLY A 206 -17.85 -31.82 11.90
N VAL A 207 -19.00 -31.18 12.11
CA VAL A 207 -19.18 -29.72 11.93
C VAL A 207 -18.23 -28.91 12.81
N GLU A 208 -18.11 -29.29 14.09
CA GLU A 208 -17.25 -28.64 15.07
C GLU A 208 -15.78 -28.70 14.67
N GLN A 209 -15.35 -29.87 14.18
CA GLN A 209 -13.98 -30.08 13.71
C GLN A 209 -13.65 -29.18 12.51
N VAL A 210 -14.57 -29.06 11.54
CA VAL A 210 -14.36 -28.20 10.35
C VAL A 210 -14.40 -26.71 10.73
N LEU A 211 -15.28 -26.30 11.64
CA LEU A 211 -15.28 -24.95 12.15
C LEU A 211 -13.93 -24.58 12.79
N MET A 212 -13.43 -25.45 13.67
CA MET A 212 -12.12 -25.24 14.32
C MET A 212 -10.97 -25.26 13.30
N TYR A 213 -11.03 -26.15 12.30
CA TYR A 213 -10.06 -26.20 11.21
C TYR A 213 -10.05 -24.88 10.41
N ILE A 214 -11.22 -24.31 10.09
CA ILE A 214 -11.34 -23.00 9.41
C ILE A 214 -10.74 -21.90 10.28
N TYR A 215 -11.06 -21.87 11.58
CA TYR A 215 -10.54 -20.83 12.49
C TYR A 215 -9.01 -20.93 12.63
N GLY A 216 -8.49 -22.15 12.74
CA GLY A 216 -7.05 -22.40 12.72
C GLY A 216 -6.39 -21.96 11.42
N SER A 217 -7.01 -22.26 10.28
CA SER A 217 -6.49 -21.87 8.96
C SER A 217 -6.30 -20.35 8.84
N TYR A 218 -7.24 -19.57 9.34
CA TYR A 218 -7.09 -18.11 9.40
C TYR A 218 -5.93 -17.67 10.30
N VAL A 219 -5.77 -18.30 11.46
CA VAL A 219 -4.68 -17.99 12.38
C VAL A 219 -3.32 -18.34 11.78
N GLY A 220 -3.20 -19.48 11.09
CA GLY A 220 -1.98 -19.86 10.38
C GLY A 220 -1.57 -18.84 9.33
N LEU A 221 -2.53 -18.30 8.57
CA LEU A 221 -2.29 -17.23 7.62
C LEU A 221 -1.89 -15.91 8.30
N ALA A 222 -2.52 -15.59 9.44
CA ALA A 222 -2.22 -14.38 10.18
C ALA A 222 -0.79 -14.38 10.73
N ILE A 223 -0.27 -15.51 11.16
CA ILE A 223 1.13 -15.65 11.57
C ILE A 223 2.06 -15.29 10.41
N SER A 224 1.79 -15.78 9.20
CA SER A 224 2.57 -15.42 8.00
C SER A 224 2.54 -13.92 7.70
N VAL A 225 1.37 -13.29 7.83
CA VAL A 225 1.23 -11.83 7.62
C VAL A 225 1.98 -11.03 8.69
N ILE A 226 2.01 -11.49 9.95
CA ILE A 226 2.81 -10.86 11.02
C ILE A 226 4.29 -10.89 10.65
N VAL A 227 4.81 -12.04 10.21
CA VAL A 227 6.22 -12.19 9.82
C VAL A 227 6.58 -11.18 8.72
N VAL A 228 5.79 -11.11 7.66
CA VAL A 228 6.02 -10.15 6.55
C VAL A 228 5.87 -8.69 7.02
N SER A 229 4.83 -8.40 7.82
CA SER A 229 4.56 -7.04 8.29
C SER A 229 5.57 -6.57 9.34
N SER A 230 6.29 -7.47 10.00
CA SER A 230 7.34 -7.10 10.97
C SER A 230 8.52 -6.38 10.32
N GLY A 231 8.79 -6.65 9.03
CA GLY A 231 9.80 -5.96 8.24
C GLY A 231 9.37 -4.58 7.68
N LEU A 232 8.11 -4.19 7.90
CA LEU A 232 7.59 -2.88 7.51
C LEU A 232 7.76 -1.86 8.64
N SER A 233 7.66 -0.57 8.31
CA SER A 233 7.70 0.54 9.28
C SER A 233 6.39 1.35 9.23
N GLY A 234 6.13 2.12 10.26
CA GLY A 234 5.08 3.14 10.32
C GLY A 234 3.67 2.67 9.97
N THR A 235 2.94 3.45 9.21
CA THR A 235 1.53 3.17 8.85
C THR A 235 1.37 1.92 7.99
N ALA A 236 2.36 1.55 7.20
CA ALA A 236 2.36 0.29 6.46
C ALA A 236 2.35 -0.92 7.41
N ARG A 237 3.19 -0.89 8.45
CA ARG A 237 3.20 -1.91 9.51
C ARG A 237 1.88 -1.92 10.29
N GLN A 238 1.33 -0.74 10.61
CA GLN A 238 0.04 -0.64 11.28
C GLN A 238 -1.05 -1.43 10.54
N LEU A 239 -1.17 -1.26 9.23
CA LEU A 239 -2.20 -1.90 8.42
C LEU A 239 -2.01 -3.43 8.33
N GLY A 240 -0.77 -3.91 8.16
CA GLY A 240 -0.48 -5.34 8.16
C GLY A 240 -0.75 -6.00 9.52
N MET A 241 -0.31 -5.37 10.61
CA MET A 241 -0.56 -5.86 11.97
C MET A 241 -2.04 -5.78 12.35
N PHE A 242 -2.77 -4.74 11.90
CA PHE A 242 -4.21 -4.65 12.04
C PHE A 242 -4.91 -5.85 11.40
N TRP A 243 -4.54 -6.20 10.16
CA TRP A 243 -5.13 -7.35 9.48
C TRP A 243 -4.90 -8.66 10.28
N ALA A 244 -3.71 -8.88 10.79
CA ALA A 244 -3.42 -10.04 11.61
C ALA A 244 -4.19 -10.03 12.94
N PHE A 245 -4.20 -8.88 13.62
CA PHE A 245 -4.89 -8.72 14.90
C PHE A 245 -6.40 -8.99 14.78
N GLN A 246 -7.06 -8.46 13.74
CA GLN A 246 -8.50 -8.72 13.54
C GLN A 246 -8.81 -10.21 13.36
N VAL A 247 -7.89 -10.97 12.73
CA VAL A 247 -8.01 -12.42 12.57
C VAL A 247 -7.89 -13.12 13.92
N PHE A 248 -6.87 -12.79 14.72
CA PHE A 248 -6.73 -13.36 16.06
C PHE A 248 -7.92 -13.02 16.97
N PHE A 249 -8.37 -11.76 16.95
CA PHE A 249 -9.53 -11.31 17.70
C PHE A 249 -10.79 -12.11 17.33
N SER A 250 -11.05 -12.28 16.03
CA SER A 250 -12.18 -13.08 15.55
C SER A 250 -12.04 -14.55 15.94
N ALA A 251 -10.85 -15.14 15.79
CA ALA A 251 -10.59 -16.52 16.13
C ALA A 251 -10.83 -16.80 17.63
N ILE A 252 -10.30 -15.95 18.51
CA ILE A 252 -10.47 -16.08 19.96
C ILE A 252 -11.95 -16.06 20.33
N ILE A 253 -12.70 -15.07 19.83
CA ILE A 253 -14.14 -14.95 20.14
C ILE A 253 -14.90 -16.17 19.63
N LEU A 254 -14.69 -16.58 18.37
CA LEU A 254 -15.44 -17.67 17.76
C LEU A 254 -15.09 -19.02 18.35
N VAL A 255 -13.83 -19.24 18.73
CA VAL A 255 -13.41 -20.43 19.46
C VAL A 255 -14.11 -20.50 20.82
N ILE A 256 -14.12 -19.41 21.58
CA ILE A 256 -14.83 -19.35 22.88
C ILE A 256 -16.31 -19.62 22.68
N LEU A 257 -16.95 -18.96 21.72
CA LEU A 257 -18.38 -19.15 21.45
C LEU A 257 -18.70 -20.58 21.03
N LEU A 258 -17.85 -21.22 20.22
CA LEU A 258 -18.02 -22.62 19.82
C LEU A 258 -17.88 -23.56 21.03
N TYR A 259 -16.89 -23.34 21.92
CA TYR A 259 -16.76 -24.11 23.15
C TYR A 259 -17.99 -23.93 24.07
N VAL A 260 -18.47 -22.71 24.25
CA VAL A 260 -19.71 -22.45 25.02
C VAL A 260 -20.89 -23.18 24.39
N GLU A 261 -21.03 -23.16 23.06
CA GLU A 261 -22.10 -23.83 22.35
C GLU A 261 -22.05 -25.37 22.55
N VAL A 262 -20.86 -25.95 22.44
CA VAL A 262 -20.68 -27.38 22.59
C VAL A 262 -20.92 -27.87 24.03
N TYR A 263 -20.40 -27.15 25.04
CA TYR A 263 -20.47 -27.57 26.43
C TYR A 263 -21.71 -27.08 27.17
N ALA A 264 -22.16 -25.85 26.89
CA ALA A 264 -23.37 -25.30 27.54
C ALA A 264 -24.65 -25.55 26.75
N GLN A 265 -24.57 -26.17 25.56
CA GLN A 265 -25.72 -26.49 24.68
C GLN A 265 -26.58 -25.27 24.31
N VAL A 266 -25.96 -24.09 24.24
CA VAL A 266 -26.63 -22.85 23.86
C VAL A 266 -26.39 -22.62 22.36
N PRO A 267 -27.44 -22.43 21.52
CA PRO A 267 -27.27 -22.24 20.09
C PRO A 267 -26.57 -20.91 19.78
N LEU A 268 -25.36 -20.95 19.25
CA LEU A 268 -24.55 -19.78 18.93
C LEU A 268 -24.03 -19.84 17.49
N VAL A 269 -22.73 -20.09 17.31
CA VAL A 269 -22.06 -20.01 16.00
C VAL A 269 -22.35 -21.22 15.12
N LYS A 270 -22.28 -22.42 15.67
CA LYS A 270 -22.63 -23.67 14.97
C LYS A 270 -24.08 -23.61 14.51
N ALA A 271 -25.00 -23.29 15.42
CA ALA A 271 -26.42 -23.18 15.10
C ALA A 271 -26.67 -22.10 14.01
N LEU A 272 -25.98 -20.95 14.08
CA LEU A 272 -26.10 -19.89 13.09
C LEU A 272 -25.67 -20.39 11.69
N VAL A 273 -24.57 -21.12 11.62
CA VAL A 273 -24.00 -21.60 10.35
C VAL A 273 -24.82 -22.77 9.78
N THR A 274 -25.34 -23.65 10.64
CA THR A 274 -26.12 -24.83 10.22
C THR A 274 -27.61 -24.57 10.07
N TRP A 275 -28.11 -23.38 10.50
CA TRP A 275 -29.53 -23.03 10.37
C TRP A 275 -30.07 -23.10 8.93
N PRO A 276 -29.36 -22.54 7.90
CA PRO A 276 -29.82 -22.71 6.52
C PRO A 276 -29.65 -24.18 6.09
N ASP A 277 -30.71 -24.81 5.64
CA ASP A 277 -30.68 -26.17 5.09
C ASP A 277 -30.19 -26.17 3.62
N ILE A 278 -28.92 -25.82 3.45
CA ILE A 278 -28.26 -25.65 2.13
C ILE A 278 -27.17 -26.70 1.85
N GLY A 279 -27.08 -27.70 2.73
CA GLY A 279 -26.03 -28.71 2.66
C GLY A 279 -24.72 -28.31 3.35
N LEU A 280 -23.91 -29.29 3.72
CA LEU A 280 -22.76 -29.09 4.62
C LEU A 280 -21.66 -28.20 4.01
N GLY A 281 -21.40 -28.34 2.72
CA GLY A 281 -20.39 -27.52 2.03
C GLY A 281 -20.70 -26.01 2.09
N PRO A 282 -21.85 -25.55 1.59
CA PRO A 282 -22.26 -24.16 1.69
C PRO A 282 -22.40 -23.64 3.14
N GLN A 283 -22.83 -24.48 4.10
CA GLN A 283 -22.84 -24.13 5.53
C GLN A 283 -21.43 -23.82 6.05
N MET A 284 -20.43 -24.63 5.70
CA MET A 284 -19.04 -24.39 6.10
C MET A 284 -18.44 -23.17 5.39
N ALA A 285 -18.82 -22.88 4.15
CA ALA A 285 -18.45 -21.64 3.48
C ALA A 285 -19.09 -20.40 4.15
N LEU A 286 -20.32 -20.54 4.68
CA LEU A 286 -20.94 -19.49 5.49
C LEU A 286 -20.14 -19.22 6.77
N ALA A 287 -19.54 -20.26 7.38
CA ALA A 287 -18.65 -20.09 8.53
C ALA A 287 -17.46 -19.15 8.23
N VAL A 288 -16.92 -19.21 7.01
CA VAL A 288 -15.84 -18.31 6.56
C VAL A 288 -16.31 -16.85 6.51
N ILE A 289 -17.53 -16.61 6.07
CA ILE A 289 -18.14 -15.26 6.07
C ILE A 289 -18.36 -14.77 7.51
N VAL A 290 -18.89 -15.63 8.36
CA VAL A 290 -19.17 -15.34 9.78
C VAL A 290 -17.87 -15.10 10.57
N PHE A 291 -16.77 -15.76 10.19
CA PHE A 291 -15.49 -15.65 10.89
C PHE A 291 -15.03 -14.21 11.11
N GLY A 292 -15.17 -13.34 10.13
CA GLY A 292 -14.76 -11.93 10.26
C GLY A 292 -15.78 -11.01 10.93
N MET A 293 -16.97 -11.48 11.29
CA MET A 293 -18.02 -10.62 11.85
C MET A 293 -17.62 -9.94 13.17
N PRO A 294 -17.00 -10.62 14.16
CA PRO A 294 -16.61 -9.97 15.40
C PRO A 294 -15.72 -8.75 15.19
N SER A 295 -14.69 -8.87 14.37
CA SER A 295 -13.77 -7.76 14.08
C SER A 295 -14.43 -6.66 13.24
N ARG A 296 -15.27 -7.00 12.27
CA ARG A 296 -15.99 -6.02 11.45
C ARG A 296 -16.91 -5.15 12.27
N ILE A 297 -17.67 -5.75 13.19
CA ILE A 297 -18.56 -5.00 14.08
C ILE A 297 -17.77 -3.97 14.88
N VAL A 298 -16.66 -4.37 15.51
CA VAL A 298 -15.82 -3.47 16.31
C VAL A 298 -15.22 -2.35 15.47
N VAL A 299 -14.59 -2.69 14.36
CA VAL A 299 -13.84 -1.71 13.55
C VAL A 299 -14.75 -0.74 12.82
N LEU A 300 -15.86 -1.21 12.25
CA LEU A 300 -16.80 -0.33 11.55
C LEU A 300 -17.59 0.56 12.52
N SER A 301 -17.82 0.10 13.76
CA SER A 301 -18.48 0.90 14.79
C SER A 301 -17.58 1.97 15.40
N ALA A 302 -16.28 1.68 15.55
CA ALA A 302 -15.31 2.56 16.21
C ALA A 302 -14.00 2.71 15.43
N PRO A 303 -14.03 3.20 14.18
CA PRO A 303 -12.86 3.26 13.31
C PRO A 303 -11.75 4.14 13.89
N ASP A 304 -12.09 5.32 14.42
CA ASP A 304 -11.11 6.26 14.96
C ASP A 304 -10.43 5.72 16.23
N TRP A 305 -11.12 4.94 17.03
CA TRP A 305 -10.55 4.27 18.20
C TRP A 305 -9.54 3.19 17.76
N THR A 306 -9.92 2.38 16.78
CA THR A 306 -9.07 1.32 16.23
C THR A 306 -7.78 1.93 15.66
N MET A 307 -7.89 2.98 14.84
CA MET A 307 -6.73 3.66 14.25
C MET A 307 -5.80 4.24 15.32
N ARG A 308 -6.35 4.93 16.35
CA ARG A 308 -5.56 5.48 17.45
C ARG A 308 -4.84 4.40 18.25
N LEU A 309 -5.48 3.24 18.46
CA LEU A 309 -4.86 2.11 19.13
C LEU A 309 -3.63 1.61 18.36
N PHE A 310 -3.76 1.38 17.06
CA PHE A 310 -2.66 0.88 16.22
C PHE A 310 -1.56 1.94 16.03
N ALA A 311 -1.91 3.22 15.90
CA ALA A 311 -0.95 4.30 15.84
C ALA A 311 -0.15 4.46 17.15
N ARG A 312 -0.75 4.14 18.30
CA ARG A 312 -0.05 4.17 19.59
C ARG A 312 0.91 2.99 19.77
N ILE A 313 0.56 1.80 19.28
CA ILE A 313 1.38 0.58 19.38
C ILE A 313 2.53 0.62 18.36
N TRP A 314 2.26 1.07 17.15
CA TRP A 314 3.22 1.21 16.04
C TRP A 314 3.16 2.63 15.49
N PRO A 315 3.85 3.60 16.12
CA PRO A 315 3.85 4.99 15.66
C PRO A 315 4.39 5.10 14.23
N ALA A 316 3.97 6.15 13.53
CA ALA A 316 4.55 6.49 12.24
C ALA A 316 6.06 6.66 12.38
N SER A 317 6.84 6.30 11.38
CA SER A 317 8.26 6.58 11.39
C SER A 317 8.50 8.08 11.27
N ALA A 318 9.64 8.57 11.78
CA ALA A 318 10.02 9.98 11.62
C ALA A 318 10.05 10.39 10.12
N GLU A 319 10.40 9.45 9.25
CA GLU A 319 10.39 9.60 7.80
C GLU A 319 8.98 9.80 7.23
N GLU A 320 8.02 9.00 7.67
CA GLU A 320 6.61 9.15 7.29
C GLU A 320 5.99 10.46 7.81
N GLU A 321 6.35 10.89 9.02
CA GLU A 321 5.90 12.17 9.55
C GLU A 321 6.47 13.32 8.73
N ARG A 322 7.72 13.22 8.31
CA ARG A 322 8.35 14.20 7.41
C ARG A 322 7.70 14.23 6.03
N SER A 323 7.27 13.10 5.50
CA SER A 323 6.59 12.99 4.20
C SER A 323 5.15 13.50 4.19
N ARG A 324 4.56 13.78 5.36
CA ARG A 324 3.18 14.29 5.43
C ARG A 324 3.16 15.81 5.32
N PRO A 325 2.25 16.35 4.48
CA PRO A 325 1.91 17.77 4.57
C PRO A 325 1.41 18.11 5.97
N GLN A 326 1.77 19.28 6.48
CA GLN A 326 1.34 19.76 7.78
C GLN A 326 0.17 20.73 7.71
N PHE A 327 0.14 21.54 6.65
CA PHE A 327 -0.81 22.63 6.50
C PHE A 327 -1.94 22.28 5.54
N ILE A 328 -1.65 21.69 4.38
CA ILE A 328 -2.69 21.36 3.39
C ILE A 328 -3.51 20.13 3.81
N HIS A 329 -4.83 20.22 3.65
CA HIS A 329 -5.77 19.13 3.93
C HIS A 329 -7.04 19.24 3.07
N ASP A 330 -7.67 18.14 2.74
CA ASP A 330 -8.78 18.05 1.77
C ASP A 330 -9.98 18.95 2.11
N GLN A 331 -10.23 19.21 3.40
CA GLN A 331 -11.33 20.07 3.84
C GLN A 331 -11.12 21.55 3.48
N ALA A 332 -9.89 21.98 3.26
CA ALA A 332 -9.61 23.37 2.89
C ALA A 332 -9.96 23.68 1.41
N ILE A 333 -10.15 22.68 0.56
CA ILE A 333 -10.44 22.84 -0.88
C ILE A 333 -11.76 23.59 -1.12
N ASP A 334 -12.69 23.57 -0.17
CA ASP A 334 -13.99 24.23 -0.28
C ASP A 334 -13.90 25.76 -0.13
N ASP A 335 -12.80 26.29 0.47
CA ASP A 335 -12.50 27.72 0.57
C ASP A 335 -11.16 28.03 -0.11
N VAL A 336 -11.25 28.60 -1.31
CA VAL A 336 -10.09 28.85 -2.19
C VAL A 336 -9.03 29.74 -1.52
N ALA A 337 -9.45 30.78 -0.79
CA ALA A 337 -8.51 31.69 -0.14
C ALA A 337 -7.72 30.96 0.94
N THR A 338 -8.40 30.27 1.83
CA THR A 338 -7.77 29.45 2.89
C THR A 338 -6.88 28.35 2.29
N ALA A 339 -7.33 27.68 1.22
CA ALA A 339 -6.55 26.64 0.55
C ALA A 339 -5.22 27.16 -0.01
N LEU A 340 -5.23 28.33 -0.62
CA LEU A 340 -4.03 28.98 -1.16
C LEU A 340 -3.07 29.45 -0.06
N ASP A 341 -3.61 29.96 1.06
CA ASP A 341 -2.80 30.34 2.23
C ASP A 341 -2.09 29.11 2.84
N LEU A 342 -2.82 28.00 2.98
CA LEU A 342 -2.24 26.76 3.49
C LEU A 342 -1.20 26.16 2.55
N ALA A 343 -1.41 26.24 1.24
CA ALA A 343 -0.43 25.83 0.25
C ALA A 343 0.84 26.69 0.32
N HIS A 344 0.69 28.00 0.50
CA HIS A 344 1.81 28.92 0.71
C HIS A 344 2.64 28.55 1.96
N LEU A 345 1.99 28.25 3.09
CA LEU A 345 2.68 27.79 4.30
C LEU A 345 3.43 26.48 4.09
N GLU A 346 2.84 25.53 3.35
CA GLU A 346 3.48 24.27 3.02
C GLU A 346 4.69 24.46 2.11
N GLN A 347 4.61 25.40 1.14
CA GLN A 347 5.73 25.79 0.27
C GLN A 347 6.89 26.39 1.08
N LYS A 348 6.61 27.29 2.03
CA LYS A 348 7.62 27.82 2.95
C LYS A 348 8.32 26.71 3.74
N ARG A 349 7.55 25.73 4.25
CA ARG A 349 8.09 24.59 4.96
C ARG A 349 9.01 23.72 4.10
N VAL A 350 8.66 23.51 2.83
CA VAL A 350 9.49 22.74 1.89
C VAL A 350 10.81 23.45 1.62
N LEU A 351 10.78 24.77 1.42
CA LEU A 351 11.99 25.58 1.21
C LEU A 351 12.96 25.48 2.40
N GLY A 352 12.46 25.49 3.63
CA GLY A 352 13.28 25.28 4.83
C GLY A 352 13.99 23.93 4.89
N ARG A 353 13.48 22.90 4.21
CA ARG A 353 14.11 21.56 4.19
C ARG A 353 15.39 21.49 3.38
N PHE A 354 15.62 22.44 2.45
CA PHE A 354 16.82 22.39 1.63
C PHE A 354 18.10 22.59 2.43
N SER A 355 18.03 23.18 3.62
CA SER A 355 19.16 23.21 4.56
C SER A 355 19.61 21.80 4.97
N GLU A 356 18.67 20.84 5.10
CA GLU A 356 18.99 19.43 5.41
C GLU A 356 19.80 18.77 4.27
N TYR A 357 19.56 19.16 3.01
CA TYR A 357 20.32 18.65 1.85
C TYR A 357 21.80 19.07 1.92
N LEU A 358 22.04 20.32 2.30
CA LEU A 358 23.41 20.84 2.45
C LEU A 358 24.11 20.26 3.69
N GLU A 359 23.37 20.00 4.76
CA GLU A 359 23.89 19.29 5.93
C GLU A 359 24.33 17.87 5.57
N GLN A 360 23.53 17.13 4.80
CA GLN A 360 23.93 15.80 4.31
C GLN A 360 25.14 15.88 3.39
N ALA A 361 25.22 16.93 2.54
CA ALA A 361 26.41 17.17 1.70
C ALA A 361 27.67 17.41 2.53
N ARG A 362 27.61 18.18 3.63
CA ARG A 362 28.73 18.37 4.58
C ARG A 362 29.19 17.07 5.20
N MET A 363 28.26 16.18 5.51
CA MET A 363 28.53 14.89 6.15
C MET A 363 28.94 13.80 5.17
N GLY A 364 28.90 14.05 3.86
CA GLY A 364 29.13 13.04 2.81
C GLY A 364 28.07 11.92 2.81
N GLN A 365 26.88 12.19 3.37
CA GLN A 365 25.81 11.20 3.53
C GLN A 365 24.84 11.22 2.32
N PRO A 366 24.24 10.07 1.95
CA PRO A 366 23.28 10.02 0.87
C PRO A 366 21.95 10.71 1.26
N LEU A 367 21.36 11.44 0.34
CA LEU A 367 20.11 12.19 0.54
C LEU A 367 18.87 11.30 0.76
N GLY A 368 18.90 10.05 0.36
CA GLY A 368 17.85 9.04 0.33
C GLY A 368 16.49 9.43 0.94
N ALA A 369 16.39 9.37 2.27
CA ALA A 369 15.16 9.62 3.01
C ALA A 369 14.70 11.09 2.97
N VAL A 370 15.62 12.05 3.07
CA VAL A 370 15.32 13.50 3.05
C VAL A 370 14.73 13.87 1.69
N ARG A 371 15.37 13.44 0.61
CA ARG A 371 14.92 13.68 -0.75
C ARG A 371 13.54 13.07 -1.00
N GLN A 372 13.35 11.79 -0.66
CA GLN A 372 12.08 11.13 -0.88
C GLN A 372 10.94 11.80 -0.14
N SER A 373 11.13 12.17 1.13
CA SER A 373 10.11 12.86 1.92
C SER A 373 9.76 14.24 1.36
N THR A 374 10.74 14.96 0.82
CA THR A 374 10.51 16.29 0.19
C THR A 374 9.77 16.15 -1.14
N LEU A 375 10.14 15.17 -1.99
CA LEU A 375 9.43 14.88 -3.24
C LEU A 375 7.97 14.49 -3.00
N GLU A 376 7.69 13.68 -1.97
CA GLU A 376 6.33 13.29 -1.60
C GLU A 376 5.48 14.50 -1.20
N VAL A 377 6.04 15.44 -0.41
CA VAL A 377 5.33 16.67 -0.03
C VAL A 377 5.12 17.58 -1.24
N ASN A 378 6.14 17.77 -2.09
CA ASN A 378 6.02 18.55 -3.33
C ASN A 378 4.91 18.01 -4.24
N GLY A 379 4.86 16.69 -4.45
CA GLY A 379 3.82 16.04 -5.24
C GLY A 379 2.42 16.26 -4.65
N ARG A 380 2.29 16.24 -3.30
CA ARG A 380 1.02 16.50 -2.63
C ARG A 380 0.56 17.94 -2.75
N ILE A 381 1.46 18.90 -2.71
CA ILE A 381 1.12 20.33 -2.94
C ILE A 381 0.61 20.50 -4.38
N GLU A 382 1.29 19.91 -5.36
CA GLU A 382 0.90 20.00 -6.77
C GLU A 382 -0.47 19.36 -7.05
N GLU A 383 -0.72 18.17 -6.46
CA GLU A 383 -2.01 17.48 -6.53
C GLU A 383 -3.13 18.32 -5.90
N PHE A 384 -2.90 18.88 -4.71
CA PHE A 384 -3.83 19.74 -3.99
C PHE A 384 -4.20 21.01 -4.79
N LEU A 385 -3.21 21.71 -5.35
CA LEU A 385 -3.43 22.91 -6.18
C LEU A 385 -4.16 22.58 -7.49
N THR A 386 -3.90 21.41 -8.07
CA THR A 386 -4.56 20.94 -9.28
C THR A 386 -6.04 20.61 -8.98
N GLU A 387 -6.31 19.91 -7.89
CA GLU A 387 -7.67 19.58 -7.45
C GLU A 387 -8.46 20.83 -7.08
N LEU A 388 -7.83 21.77 -6.37
CA LEU A 388 -8.43 23.09 -6.08
C LEU A 388 -8.91 23.78 -7.36
N GLY A 389 -8.10 23.76 -8.42
CA GLY A 389 -8.46 24.32 -9.70
C GLY A 389 -9.60 23.60 -10.43
N GLN A 390 -9.70 22.30 -10.28
CA GLN A 390 -10.77 21.50 -10.87
C GLN A 390 -12.11 21.67 -10.16
N ARG A 391 -12.09 21.77 -8.83
CA ARG A 391 -13.31 21.95 -8.02
C ARG A 391 -13.86 23.38 -8.05
N ASN A 392 -12.98 24.37 -8.18
CA ASN A 392 -13.33 25.79 -8.12
C ASN A 392 -12.87 26.54 -9.41
N PRO A 393 -13.43 26.24 -10.60
CA PRO A 393 -13.02 26.86 -11.83
C PRO A 393 -13.33 28.36 -11.82
N GLY A 394 -12.29 29.19 -12.03
CA GLY A 394 -12.43 30.65 -12.16
C GLY A 394 -12.35 31.45 -10.88
N GLN A 395 -12.44 30.83 -9.71
CA GLN A 395 -12.22 31.55 -8.46
C GLN A 395 -10.72 31.75 -8.20
N ASP A 396 -10.34 32.98 -7.94
CA ASP A 396 -8.97 33.41 -7.59
C ASP A 396 -7.88 32.80 -8.49
N SER A 397 -8.19 32.75 -9.79
CA SER A 397 -7.38 32.04 -10.79
C SER A 397 -5.97 32.63 -10.94
N GLU A 398 -5.82 33.94 -10.73
CA GLU A 398 -4.54 34.63 -10.82
C GLU A 398 -3.62 34.22 -9.69
N ARG A 399 -4.07 34.34 -8.44
CA ARG A 399 -3.34 33.92 -7.25
C ARG A 399 -3.02 32.42 -7.26
N ARG A 400 -3.99 31.60 -7.67
CA ARG A 400 -3.75 30.16 -7.84
C ARG A 400 -2.64 29.86 -8.84
N ASN A 401 -2.62 30.55 -9.99
CA ASN A 401 -1.59 30.35 -11.01
C ASN A 401 -0.22 30.79 -10.50
N THR A 402 -0.15 31.87 -9.70
CA THR A 402 1.07 32.30 -9.04
C THR A 402 1.59 31.24 -8.08
N VAL A 403 0.74 30.72 -7.17
CA VAL A 403 1.12 29.67 -6.22
C VAL A 403 1.53 28.38 -6.94
N LEU A 404 0.86 28.01 -8.04
CA LEU A 404 1.22 26.83 -8.85
C LEU A 404 2.54 27.03 -9.60
N SER A 405 2.81 28.23 -10.13
CA SER A 405 4.07 28.56 -10.78
C SER A 405 5.23 28.52 -9.78
N ARG A 406 5.02 29.04 -8.58
CA ARG A 406 5.95 28.96 -7.46
C ARG A 406 6.25 27.50 -7.10
N GLN A 407 5.23 26.63 -7.05
CA GLN A 407 5.44 25.21 -6.78
C GLN A 407 6.38 24.57 -7.81
N LYS A 408 6.26 24.92 -9.08
CA LYS A 408 7.18 24.42 -10.12
C LYS A 408 8.62 24.90 -9.91
N LEU A 409 8.79 26.17 -9.51
CA LEU A 409 10.12 26.70 -9.18
C LEU A 409 10.74 25.95 -7.98
N ILE A 410 9.94 25.65 -6.95
CA ILE A 410 10.38 24.88 -5.79
C ILE A 410 10.76 23.44 -6.19
N THR A 411 10.01 22.81 -7.10
CA THR A 411 10.34 21.48 -7.61
C THR A 411 11.65 21.49 -8.41
N TRP A 412 11.88 22.49 -9.24
CA TRP A 412 13.16 22.64 -9.96
C TRP A 412 14.32 22.95 -9.02
N LEU A 413 14.07 23.76 -7.99
CA LEU A 413 15.06 24.04 -6.96
C LEU A 413 15.46 22.77 -6.18
N GLU A 414 14.48 21.91 -5.84
CA GLU A 414 14.72 20.59 -5.22
C GLU A 414 15.64 19.72 -6.09
N GLU A 415 15.41 19.69 -7.38
CA GLU A 415 16.25 18.95 -8.32
C GLU A 415 17.71 19.41 -8.29
N GLN A 416 17.95 20.73 -8.24
CA GLN A 416 19.31 21.26 -8.14
C GLN A 416 19.96 20.95 -6.78
N PHE A 417 19.20 21.13 -5.68
CA PHE A 417 19.69 20.79 -4.33
C PHE A 417 19.93 19.30 -4.16
N SER A 418 19.20 18.44 -4.87
CA SER A 418 19.43 16.98 -4.82
C SER A 418 20.64 16.53 -5.65
N THR A 419 20.91 17.24 -6.74
CA THR A 419 22.01 16.91 -7.64
C THR A 419 23.37 17.32 -7.06
N LEU A 420 23.42 18.47 -6.36
CA LEU A 420 24.68 19.02 -5.84
C LEU A 420 25.41 18.08 -4.86
N PRO A 421 24.78 17.50 -3.81
CA PRO A 421 25.45 16.56 -2.91
C PRO A 421 25.95 15.29 -3.58
N ASP A 422 25.19 14.77 -4.56
CA ASP A 422 25.60 13.57 -5.30
C ASP A 422 26.86 13.85 -6.15
N LEU A 423 26.92 15.01 -6.82
CA LEU A 423 28.11 15.44 -7.56
C LEU A 423 29.33 15.64 -6.66
N LEU A 424 29.13 16.27 -5.49
CA LEU A 424 30.23 16.55 -4.56
C LEU A 424 30.79 15.28 -3.92
N ARG A 425 29.94 14.27 -3.69
CA ARG A 425 30.36 12.98 -3.13
C ARG A 425 31.24 12.19 -4.11
N ASP A 426 31.03 12.36 -5.41
CA ASP A 426 31.79 11.67 -6.45
C ASP A 426 33.16 12.32 -6.72
N LEU A 427 33.50 13.41 -6.00
CA LEU A 427 34.81 14.03 -6.08
C LEU A 427 35.87 13.14 -5.44
N PRO A 428 37.08 13.02 -6.07
CA PRO A 428 38.22 12.34 -5.46
C PRO A 428 38.68 13.05 -4.17
N GLU A 429 39.28 12.29 -3.24
CA GLU A 429 39.86 12.84 -2.01
C GLU A 429 41.18 13.62 -2.39
N ASP A 430 41.08 14.93 -2.42
CA ASP A 430 42.16 15.88 -2.72
C ASP A 430 41.93 17.19 -1.96
N ASP A 431 42.94 17.71 -1.29
CA ASP A 431 42.85 18.94 -0.46
C ASP A 431 42.27 20.13 -1.22
N THR A 432 42.55 20.27 -2.51
CA THR A 432 42.04 21.34 -3.37
C THR A 432 40.54 21.17 -3.65
N LEU A 433 40.11 19.95 -3.86
CA LEU A 433 38.69 19.59 -4.11
C LEU A 433 37.88 19.62 -2.83
N GLU A 434 38.47 19.30 -1.67
CA GLU A 434 37.84 19.49 -0.37
C GLU A 434 37.53 20.97 -0.11
N MET A 435 38.49 21.87 -0.42
CA MET A 435 38.25 23.33 -0.35
C MET A 435 37.17 23.80 -1.32
N PHE A 436 37.09 23.20 -2.52
CA PHE A 436 36.02 23.46 -3.47
C PHE A 436 34.66 23.04 -2.90
N GLN A 437 34.57 21.83 -2.39
CA GLN A 437 33.35 21.28 -1.77
C GLN A 437 32.85 22.18 -0.64
N ILE A 438 33.74 22.53 0.30
CA ILE A 438 33.42 23.44 1.41
C ILE A 438 32.93 24.78 0.87
N SER A 439 33.65 25.39 -0.07
CA SER A 439 33.26 26.71 -0.62
C SER A 439 31.89 26.70 -1.31
N VAL A 440 31.59 25.63 -2.04
CA VAL A 440 30.33 25.45 -2.75
C VAL A 440 29.18 25.21 -1.78
N VAL A 441 29.34 24.34 -0.79
CA VAL A 441 28.30 24.02 0.19
C VAL A 441 28.02 25.24 1.08
N GLU A 442 29.06 25.86 1.66
CA GLU A 442 28.90 27.00 2.57
C GLU A 442 28.36 28.24 1.85
N GLY A 443 28.82 28.50 0.62
CA GLY A 443 28.28 29.60 -0.18
C GLY A 443 26.82 29.43 -0.56
N THR A 444 26.42 28.18 -0.87
CA THR A 444 25.01 27.85 -1.18
C THR A 444 24.13 27.91 0.06
N ASP A 445 24.64 27.44 1.20
CA ASP A 445 23.92 27.46 2.49
C ASP A 445 23.70 28.89 2.97
N ALA A 446 24.75 29.73 2.93
CA ALA A 446 24.62 31.13 3.28
C ALA A 446 23.55 31.85 2.41
N ALA A 447 23.53 31.57 1.12
CA ALA A 447 22.51 32.14 0.23
C ALA A 447 21.10 31.66 0.57
N LEU A 448 20.94 30.35 0.85
CA LEU A 448 19.67 29.77 1.26
C LEU A 448 19.17 30.35 2.59
N LEU A 449 20.06 30.50 3.59
CA LEU A 449 19.72 31.07 4.89
C LEU A 449 19.25 32.52 4.75
N ILE A 450 19.97 33.37 3.99
CA ILE A 450 19.55 34.74 3.72
C ILE A 450 18.16 34.79 3.06
N PHE A 451 17.87 33.88 2.14
CA PHE A 451 16.55 33.76 1.52
C PHE A 451 15.47 33.33 2.52
N LEU A 452 15.76 32.33 3.38
CA LEU A 452 14.82 31.83 4.39
C LEU A 452 14.52 32.88 5.46
N ASP A 453 15.52 33.64 5.89
CA ASP A 453 15.35 34.73 6.86
C ASP A 453 14.41 35.81 6.28
N ALA A 454 14.63 36.23 5.02
CA ALA A 454 13.74 37.17 4.36
C ALA A 454 12.31 36.62 4.16
N LEU A 455 12.19 35.30 3.94
CA LEU A 455 10.90 34.61 3.83
C LEU A 455 10.15 34.57 5.17
N GLU A 456 10.85 34.53 6.30
CA GLU A 456 10.28 34.54 7.64
C GLU A 456 9.93 35.96 8.11
N GLU A 457 10.84 36.93 7.92
CA GLU A 457 10.67 38.35 8.32
C GLU A 457 9.64 39.06 7.44
N ASP A 458 9.58 38.69 6.14
CA ASP A 458 8.70 39.22 5.11
C ASP A 458 8.67 40.77 5.05
N ASP A 459 9.82 41.42 5.20
CA ASP A 459 9.95 42.86 5.13
C ASP A 459 10.66 43.31 3.83
N PRO A 460 10.43 44.61 3.34
CA PRO A 460 11.01 45.06 2.10
C PRO A 460 12.54 45.13 2.07
N ASP A 461 13.17 45.42 3.21
CA ASP A 461 14.61 45.60 3.29
C ASP A 461 15.32 44.26 3.22
N SER A 462 14.79 43.23 3.91
CA SER A 462 15.28 41.85 3.85
C SER A 462 15.18 41.28 2.43
N TRP A 463 14.06 41.51 1.74
CA TRP A 463 13.91 41.09 0.34
C TRP A 463 14.84 41.84 -0.62
N ALA A 464 15.07 43.14 -0.41
CA ALA A 464 16.03 43.94 -1.21
C ALA A 464 17.47 43.42 -1.02
N PHE A 465 17.81 43.00 0.19
CA PHE A 465 19.11 42.40 0.49
C PHE A 465 19.26 41.03 -0.23
N VAL A 466 18.24 40.19 -0.20
CA VAL A 466 18.24 38.93 -0.98
C VAL A 466 18.46 39.21 -2.46
N GLU A 467 17.74 40.17 -3.06
CA GLU A 467 17.88 40.51 -4.48
C GLU A 467 19.30 40.96 -4.79
N GLN A 468 19.92 41.73 -3.91
CA GLN A 468 21.31 42.15 -4.06
C GLN A 468 22.28 40.98 -3.96
N VAL A 469 22.08 40.07 -2.98
CA VAL A 469 22.93 38.89 -2.79
C VAL A 469 22.77 37.90 -3.94
N MET A 470 21.53 37.68 -4.42
CA MET A 470 21.24 36.74 -5.51
C MET A 470 21.47 37.34 -6.91
N GLY A 471 21.75 38.64 -7.01
CA GLY A 471 22.05 39.33 -8.26
C GLY A 471 23.17 38.64 -9.04
N ASP A 472 23.64 39.21 -10.13
CA ASP A 472 24.54 38.57 -11.10
C ASP A 472 25.69 37.74 -10.47
N ARG A 473 25.41 36.45 -10.15
CA ARG A 473 26.37 35.48 -9.62
C ARG A 473 27.05 34.65 -10.72
N ARG A 474 26.64 34.86 -11.97
CA ARG A 474 27.22 34.13 -13.11
C ARG A 474 28.71 34.45 -13.25
N SER A 475 29.12 35.71 -13.12
CA SER A 475 30.54 36.07 -13.15
C SER A 475 31.31 35.43 -12.00
N LEU A 476 30.76 35.43 -10.79
CA LEU A 476 31.36 34.79 -9.62
C LEU A 476 31.55 33.27 -9.84
N MET A 477 30.52 32.59 -10.36
CA MET A 477 30.62 31.13 -10.63
C MET A 477 31.60 30.84 -11.78
N GLN A 478 31.72 31.73 -12.76
CA GLN A 478 32.75 31.61 -13.80
C GLN A 478 34.16 31.76 -13.23
N ASP A 479 34.37 32.68 -12.32
CA ASP A 479 35.67 32.89 -11.65
C ASP A 479 36.04 31.70 -10.76
N VAL A 480 35.08 31.17 -9.98
CA VAL A 480 35.23 29.95 -9.16
C VAL A 480 35.58 28.76 -10.06
N ARG A 481 34.82 28.56 -11.12
CA ARG A 481 35.06 27.49 -12.11
C ARG A 481 36.45 27.62 -12.74
N ALA A 482 36.83 28.78 -13.25
CA ALA A 482 38.12 29.01 -13.86
C ALA A 482 39.30 28.75 -12.90
N ARG A 483 39.16 29.16 -11.62
CA ARG A 483 40.19 28.92 -10.60
C ARG A 483 40.41 27.44 -10.34
N TYR A 484 39.34 26.69 -10.09
CA TYR A 484 39.46 25.27 -9.75
C TYR A 484 39.80 24.39 -10.95
N LEU A 485 39.36 24.73 -12.15
CA LEU A 485 39.79 24.07 -13.40
C LEU A 485 41.28 24.28 -13.69
N ALA A 486 41.82 25.47 -13.39
CA ALA A 486 43.24 25.75 -13.56
C ALA A 486 44.14 24.97 -12.57
N MET A 487 43.59 24.49 -11.44
CA MET A 487 44.27 23.69 -10.43
C MET A 487 44.17 22.18 -10.70
N ALA A 488 43.23 21.76 -11.55
CA ALA A 488 43.03 20.36 -11.88
C ALA A 488 44.01 19.91 -12.99
N PRO A 489 44.55 18.69 -12.96
CA PRO A 489 45.39 18.16 -14.02
C PRO A 489 44.64 18.11 -15.37
N GLU A 490 45.30 18.47 -16.48
CA GLU A 490 44.70 18.51 -17.82
C GLU A 490 44.17 17.16 -18.33
N GLU A 491 44.62 16.04 -17.77
CA GLU A 491 44.23 14.68 -18.18
C GLU A 491 43.05 14.09 -17.41
N ASP A 492 42.39 14.84 -16.47
CA ASP A 492 41.30 14.31 -15.64
C ASP A 492 39.93 14.88 -16.05
N ASP A 493 39.40 14.34 -17.16
CA ASP A 493 38.07 14.69 -17.68
C ASP A 493 36.95 14.49 -16.64
N GLY A 494 37.09 13.57 -15.70
CA GLY A 494 36.12 13.29 -14.65
C GLY A 494 36.00 14.45 -13.66
N ARG A 495 37.11 14.99 -13.17
CA ARG A 495 37.16 16.14 -12.27
C ARG A 495 36.62 17.40 -12.93
N HIS A 496 37.06 17.68 -14.16
CA HIS A 496 36.58 18.82 -14.91
C HIS A 496 35.06 18.82 -15.07
N ARG A 497 34.49 17.67 -15.42
CA ARG A 497 33.03 17.51 -15.54
C ARG A 497 32.31 17.81 -14.22
N ILE A 498 32.74 17.24 -13.11
CA ILE A 498 32.09 17.41 -11.80
C ILE A 498 32.15 18.88 -11.35
N ILE A 499 33.29 19.56 -11.49
CA ILE A 499 33.44 20.99 -11.16
C ILE A 499 32.47 21.84 -11.98
N VAL A 500 32.36 21.57 -13.28
CA VAL A 500 31.44 22.28 -14.18
C VAL A 500 29.99 22.01 -13.81
N GLU A 501 29.61 20.76 -13.59
CA GLU A 501 28.24 20.38 -13.23
C GLU A 501 27.84 20.95 -11.86
N ALA A 502 28.71 20.87 -10.84
CA ALA A 502 28.47 21.43 -9.52
C ALA A 502 28.32 22.96 -9.55
N THR A 503 29.20 23.65 -10.25
CA THR A 503 29.10 25.12 -10.39
C THR A 503 27.87 25.56 -11.20
N ASN A 504 27.41 24.76 -12.18
CA ASN A 504 26.16 25.00 -12.89
C ASN A 504 24.95 24.77 -11.98
N ALA A 505 24.96 23.71 -11.13
CA ALA A 505 23.88 23.48 -10.16
C ALA A 505 23.75 24.65 -9.19
N VAL A 506 24.86 25.18 -8.67
CA VAL A 506 24.86 26.37 -7.80
C VAL A 506 24.36 27.60 -8.55
N GLU A 507 24.80 27.86 -9.79
CA GLU A 507 24.30 28.96 -10.62
C GLU A 507 22.78 28.88 -10.80
N ASN A 508 22.25 27.66 -11.05
CA ASN A 508 20.81 27.41 -11.16
C ASN A 508 20.08 27.63 -9.83
N ILE A 509 20.66 27.24 -8.70
CA ILE A 509 20.10 27.49 -7.37
C ILE A 509 19.95 29.00 -7.14
N PHE A 510 20.98 29.77 -7.36
CA PHE A 510 20.92 31.24 -7.22
C PHE A 510 19.88 31.86 -8.15
N PHE A 511 19.81 31.43 -9.39
CA PHE A 511 18.82 31.89 -10.36
C PHE A 511 17.39 31.61 -9.89
N LEU A 512 17.10 30.38 -9.41
CA LEU A 512 15.78 29.97 -8.94
C LEU A 512 15.40 30.71 -7.65
N LEU A 513 16.33 30.89 -6.71
CA LEU A 513 16.12 31.71 -5.50
C LEU A 513 15.80 33.16 -5.85
N ALA A 514 16.53 33.78 -6.80
CA ALA A 514 16.21 35.12 -7.28
C ALA A 514 14.83 35.20 -7.94
N GLN A 515 14.39 34.14 -8.61
CA GLN A 515 13.08 34.12 -9.24
C GLN A 515 11.96 33.92 -8.20
N LEU A 516 12.16 33.07 -7.19
CA LEU A 516 11.28 32.95 -6.04
C LEU A 516 11.16 34.26 -5.25
N THR A 517 12.27 34.97 -5.05
CA THR A 517 12.28 36.31 -4.40
C THR A 517 11.33 37.25 -5.09
N ARG A 518 11.40 37.38 -6.42
CA ARG A 518 10.50 38.23 -7.20
C ARG A 518 9.03 37.80 -7.11
N ASP A 519 8.79 36.53 -7.10
CA ASP A 519 7.45 35.97 -7.00
C ASP A 519 6.80 36.26 -5.62
N PHE A 520 7.54 36.06 -4.52
CA PHE A 520 7.07 36.40 -3.17
C PHE A 520 6.86 37.91 -2.99
N GLN A 521 7.76 38.77 -3.50
CA GLN A 521 7.58 40.23 -3.49
C GLN A 521 6.37 40.69 -4.30
N GLY A 522 6.08 40.04 -5.44
CA GLY A 522 4.92 40.32 -6.29
C GLY A 522 3.61 40.11 -5.55
N GLU A 523 3.45 38.96 -4.91
CA GLU A 523 2.25 38.60 -4.12
C GLU A 523 2.02 39.60 -2.97
N ARG A 524 3.10 40.03 -2.30
CA ARG A 524 3.03 41.03 -1.25
C ARG A 524 2.51 42.38 -1.72
N ARG A 525 2.97 42.86 -2.89
CA ARG A 525 2.51 44.12 -3.46
C ARG A 525 1.03 44.09 -3.85
N GLU A 526 0.56 42.95 -4.36
CA GLU A 526 -0.86 42.73 -4.68
C GLU A 526 -1.73 42.74 -3.43
N THR A 527 -1.32 42.02 -2.38
CA THR A 527 -2.05 42.00 -1.09
C THR A 527 -2.09 43.36 -0.41
N ALA A 528 -1.02 44.15 -0.47
CA ALA A 528 -0.97 45.51 0.07
C ALA A 528 -1.88 46.47 -0.70
N THR A 529 -2.03 46.30 -2.02
CA THR A 529 -2.88 47.16 -2.87
C THR A 529 -4.38 46.85 -2.67
N VAL A 530 -4.74 45.63 -2.29
CA VAL A 530 -6.14 45.23 -2.02
C VAL A 530 -6.59 45.63 -0.60
N ALA A 531 -5.64 45.80 0.33
CA ALA A 531 -5.91 46.16 1.73
C ALA A 531 -5.95 47.67 2.01
N GLY A 532 -5.50 48.55 1.07
CA GLY A 532 -5.55 50.01 1.14
C GLY A 532 -6.61 50.59 0.24
#